data_5a0173184545e5b0c439f1fde89cb4f0
#
_entry.id   5a0173184545e5b0c439f1fde89cb4f0
#
_cell.length_a   1.000
_cell.length_b   1.000
_cell.length_c   1.000
_cell.angle_alpha   90.00
_cell.angle_beta   90.00
_cell.angle_gamma   90.00
#
_symmetry.space_group_name_H-M   'P 1'
#
loop_
_entity.id
_entity.type
_entity.pdbx_description
1 polymer ?
#
loop_
_entity_poly.entity_id
_entity_poly.type
_entity_poly.pdbx_seq_one_letter_code
_entity_poly.pdbx_strand_id
1 'polypeptide(L)'
;WAAPDMAMINLTVLRDAPTSREALDANSKAMTDVMAAMKAFGIDDRDLQTSGFSIQPRYQYPDPNKGETFQPKIVGYTVINTLGVRVRDLTRVGEVLDQSVTLGVNQGGDITFLKDDSAPVMEEARKKAVENAVAKAKTITSTAGVGIGRILEMSEQSFRPGPIPMMQAEMSMAK
;
A
#
# COMPACT_ATOMS: atom_id res chain seq x y z
N TRP A 1 13.42 15.76 1.26
CA TRP A 1 13.09 14.33 1.13
C TRP A 1 13.41 13.64 2.43
N ALA A 2 12.53 12.77 2.91
CA ALA A 2 12.79 11.88 4.04
C ALA A 2 12.86 10.45 3.52
N ALA A 3 13.87 9.68 3.95
CA ALA A 3 13.96 8.27 3.62
C ALA A 3 12.83 7.51 4.33
N PRO A 4 12.20 6.52 3.70
CA PRO A 4 11.25 5.63 4.36
C PRO A 4 11.99 4.77 5.40
N ASP A 5 11.27 4.38 6.46
CA ASP A 5 11.78 3.48 7.51
C ASP A 5 10.82 2.30 7.76
N MET A 6 9.79 2.18 6.95
CA MET A 6 8.80 1.13 7.05
C MET A 6 8.25 0.77 5.66
N ALA A 7 7.92 -0.49 5.45
CA ALA A 7 7.17 -0.96 4.30
C ALA A 7 5.81 -1.51 4.76
N MET A 8 4.75 -1.14 4.05
CA MET A 8 3.43 -1.76 4.14
C MET A 8 3.28 -2.73 2.98
N ILE A 9 2.97 -3.98 3.30
CA ILE A 9 2.77 -5.06 2.32
C ILE A 9 1.36 -5.61 2.51
N ASN A 10 0.64 -5.82 1.42
CA ASN A 10 -0.65 -6.51 1.43
C ASN A 10 -0.46 -7.95 0.93
N LEU A 11 -0.69 -8.91 1.82
CA LEU A 11 -0.58 -10.33 1.57
C LEU A 11 -1.98 -10.93 1.46
N THR A 12 -2.35 -11.44 0.30
CA THR A 12 -3.70 -11.94 0.04
C THR A 12 -3.68 -13.44 -0.21
N VAL A 13 -4.53 -14.14 0.52
CA VAL A 13 -4.83 -15.55 0.32
C VAL A 13 -6.18 -15.68 -0.36
N LEU A 14 -6.19 -16.27 -1.54
CA LEU A 14 -7.39 -16.63 -2.26
C LEU A 14 -7.53 -18.15 -2.27
N ARG A 15 -8.71 -18.68 -1.94
CA ARG A 15 -9.03 -20.11 -2.01
C ARG A 15 -10.39 -20.30 -2.67
N ASP A 16 -10.43 -21.30 -3.52
CA ASP A 16 -11.64 -21.77 -4.20
C ASP A 16 -12.03 -23.15 -3.68
N ALA A 17 -13.34 -23.38 -3.52
CA ALA A 17 -13.87 -24.72 -3.21
C ALA A 17 -15.31 -24.85 -3.74
N PRO A 18 -15.85 -26.08 -3.82
CA PRO A 18 -17.25 -26.31 -4.20
C PRO A 18 -18.24 -25.68 -3.23
N THR A 19 -17.92 -25.63 -1.94
CA THR A 19 -18.79 -25.03 -0.92
C THR A 19 -18.10 -23.84 -0.25
N SER A 20 -18.89 -22.90 0.23
CA SER A 20 -18.37 -21.72 0.96
C SER A 20 -17.66 -22.10 2.25
N ARG A 21 -18.09 -23.19 2.91
CA ARG A 21 -17.46 -23.68 4.13
C ARG A 21 -16.05 -24.19 3.85
N GLU A 22 -15.89 -25.04 2.86
CA GLU A 22 -14.57 -25.60 2.49
C GLU A 22 -13.61 -24.48 2.03
N ALA A 23 -14.08 -23.54 1.24
CA ALA A 23 -13.28 -22.39 0.81
C ALA A 23 -12.82 -21.53 2.00
N LEU A 24 -13.73 -21.29 2.96
CA LEU A 24 -13.43 -20.54 4.18
C LEU A 24 -12.42 -21.27 5.07
N ASP A 25 -12.62 -22.57 5.31
CA ASP A 25 -11.73 -23.35 6.18
C ASP A 25 -10.32 -23.43 5.58
N ALA A 26 -10.20 -23.64 4.27
CA ALA A 26 -8.92 -23.64 3.56
C ALA A 26 -8.23 -22.26 3.60
N ASN A 27 -8.99 -21.19 3.44
CA ASN A 27 -8.47 -19.82 3.50
C ASN A 27 -8.00 -19.47 4.93
N SER A 28 -8.83 -19.77 5.93
CA SER A 28 -8.52 -19.49 7.34
C SER A 28 -7.27 -20.23 7.81
N LYS A 29 -7.12 -21.50 7.39
CA LYS A 29 -5.91 -22.27 7.70
C LYS A 29 -4.67 -21.61 7.10
N ALA A 30 -4.67 -21.32 5.82
CA ALA A 30 -3.53 -20.70 5.15
C ALA A 30 -3.19 -19.32 5.74
N MET A 31 -4.20 -18.48 6.06
CA MET A 31 -3.97 -17.19 6.69
C MET A 31 -3.39 -17.32 8.11
N THR A 32 -3.82 -18.33 8.86
CA THR A 32 -3.24 -18.64 10.18
C THR A 32 -1.76 -19.02 10.07
N ASP A 33 -1.41 -19.83 9.09
CA ASP A 33 -0.02 -20.23 8.83
C ASP A 33 0.84 -19.00 8.42
N VAL A 34 0.30 -18.10 7.58
CA VAL A 34 0.95 -16.84 7.20
C VAL A 34 1.16 -15.96 8.42
N MET A 35 0.14 -15.75 9.25
CA MET A 35 0.26 -14.90 10.45
C MET A 35 1.28 -15.48 11.44
N ALA A 36 1.30 -16.80 11.64
CA ALA A 36 2.27 -17.46 12.52
C ALA A 36 3.71 -17.25 12.01
N ALA A 37 3.94 -17.34 10.71
CA ALA A 37 5.24 -17.08 10.11
C ALA A 37 5.66 -15.61 10.25
N MET A 38 4.74 -14.65 10.04
CA MET A 38 5.05 -13.23 10.24
C MET A 38 5.49 -12.96 11.68
N LYS A 39 4.82 -13.56 12.68
CA LYS A 39 5.23 -13.47 14.09
C LYS A 39 6.61 -14.12 14.33
N ALA A 40 6.88 -15.26 13.71
CA ALA A 40 8.20 -15.92 13.80
C ALA A 40 9.32 -15.07 13.16
N PHE A 41 9.00 -14.25 12.16
CA PHE A 41 9.89 -13.23 11.62
C PHE A 41 10.10 -12.02 12.54
N GLY A 42 9.45 -11.98 13.71
CA GLY A 42 9.56 -10.89 14.66
C GLY A 42 8.70 -9.67 14.32
N ILE A 43 7.65 -9.86 13.50
CA ILE A 43 6.67 -8.81 13.24
C ILE A 43 5.67 -8.80 14.40
N ASP A 44 5.52 -7.64 15.04
CA ASP A 44 4.63 -7.45 16.18
C ASP A 44 3.15 -7.62 15.77
N ASP A 45 2.30 -8.07 16.69
CA ASP A 45 0.85 -8.20 16.46
C ASP A 45 0.19 -6.89 16.03
N ARG A 46 0.66 -5.76 16.54
CA ARG A 46 0.18 -4.41 16.17
C ARG A 46 0.50 -4.03 14.70
N ASP A 47 1.48 -4.70 14.10
CA ASP A 47 1.93 -4.49 12.74
C ASP A 47 1.29 -5.49 11.75
N LEU A 48 0.39 -6.36 12.25
CA LEU A 48 -0.41 -7.30 11.47
C LEU A 48 -1.89 -6.93 11.57
N GLN A 49 -2.51 -6.63 10.44
CA GLN A 49 -3.92 -6.24 10.42
C GLN A 49 -4.64 -6.85 9.21
N THR A 50 -5.75 -7.57 9.45
CA THR A 50 -6.64 -7.95 8.36
C THR A 50 -7.24 -6.70 7.73
N SER A 51 -7.04 -6.51 6.44
CA SER A 51 -7.47 -5.32 5.69
C SER A 51 -8.63 -5.60 4.72
N GLY A 52 -8.91 -6.85 4.42
CA GLY A 52 -10.02 -7.23 3.54
C GLY A 52 -10.41 -8.69 3.70
N PHE A 53 -11.72 -8.94 3.63
CA PHE A 53 -12.29 -10.28 3.64
C PHE A 53 -13.52 -10.32 2.76
N SER A 54 -13.63 -11.33 1.88
CA SER A 54 -14.84 -11.55 1.07
C SER A 54 -15.04 -13.02 0.75
N ILE A 55 -16.32 -13.39 0.60
CA ILE A 55 -16.75 -14.69 0.07
C ILE A 55 -17.62 -14.39 -1.14
N GLN A 56 -17.27 -14.96 -2.29
CA GLN A 56 -17.96 -14.71 -3.55
C GLN A 56 -18.37 -16.03 -4.21
N PRO A 57 -19.65 -16.18 -4.64
CA PRO A 57 -20.07 -17.32 -5.43
C PRO A 57 -19.48 -17.22 -6.84
N ARG A 58 -19.04 -18.36 -7.36
CA ARG A 58 -18.62 -18.52 -8.74
C ARG A 58 -19.78 -19.09 -9.56
N TYR A 59 -20.12 -18.40 -10.65
CA TYR A 59 -21.20 -18.81 -11.52
C TYR A 59 -20.66 -19.41 -12.81
N GLN A 60 -21.31 -20.48 -13.26
CA GLN A 60 -21.20 -20.98 -14.61
C GLN A 60 -22.32 -20.35 -15.42
N TYR A 61 -21.96 -19.69 -16.52
CA TYR A 61 -22.88 -19.10 -17.47
C TYR A 61 -22.97 -20.01 -18.72
N PRO A 62 -24.15 -20.05 -19.39
CA PRO A 62 -24.28 -20.77 -20.64
C PRO A 62 -23.38 -20.16 -21.72
N ASP A 63 -22.81 -21.02 -22.56
CA ASP A 63 -22.04 -20.60 -23.73
C ASP A 63 -22.97 -20.54 -24.97
N PRO A 64 -23.29 -19.33 -25.46
CA PRO A 64 -24.17 -19.18 -26.63
C PRO A 64 -23.64 -19.85 -27.87
N ASN A 65 -22.30 -19.97 -28.02
CA ASN A 65 -21.68 -20.58 -29.20
C ASN A 65 -21.84 -22.11 -29.23
N LYS A 66 -22.17 -22.72 -28.08
CA LYS A 66 -22.44 -24.17 -27.93
C LYS A 66 -23.93 -24.49 -27.94
N GLY A 67 -24.80 -23.47 -28.11
CA GLY A 67 -26.24 -23.65 -28.03
C GLY A 67 -26.77 -23.99 -26.66
N GLU A 68 -26.00 -23.67 -25.60
CA GLU A 68 -26.41 -23.93 -24.23
C GLU A 68 -27.47 -22.91 -23.78
N THR A 69 -28.53 -23.38 -23.12
CA THR A 69 -29.62 -22.57 -22.61
C THR A 69 -29.99 -23.02 -21.22
N PHE A 70 -29.28 -22.51 -20.21
CA PHE A 70 -29.60 -22.73 -18.79
C PHE A 70 -29.45 -21.41 -18.00
N GLN A 71 -30.08 -21.34 -16.83
CA GLN A 71 -29.82 -20.23 -15.91
C GLN A 71 -28.44 -20.37 -15.26
N PRO A 72 -27.73 -19.25 -14.99
CA PRO A 72 -26.47 -19.29 -14.28
C PRO A 72 -26.55 -20.12 -13.00
N LYS A 73 -25.60 -21.03 -12.83
CA LYS A 73 -25.54 -21.94 -11.66
C LYS A 73 -24.29 -21.63 -10.84
N ILE A 74 -24.41 -21.67 -9.53
CA ILE A 74 -23.25 -21.60 -8.63
C ILE A 74 -22.48 -22.92 -8.76
N VAL A 75 -21.19 -22.83 -9.11
CA VAL A 75 -20.29 -23.97 -9.29
C VAL A 75 -19.18 -24.02 -8.23
N GLY A 76 -19.14 -23.04 -7.34
CA GLY A 76 -18.16 -22.98 -6.25
C GLY A 76 -18.16 -21.61 -5.61
N TYR A 77 -17.23 -21.42 -4.71
CA TYR A 77 -17.05 -20.18 -3.96
C TYR A 77 -15.57 -19.83 -3.92
N THR A 78 -15.29 -18.54 -3.99
CA THR A 78 -13.97 -17.95 -3.78
C THR A 78 -13.96 -17.20 -2.46
N VAL A 79 -13.00 -17.49 -1.59
CA VAL A 79 -12.74 -16.73 -0.37
C VAL A 79 -11.42 -15.97 -0.52
N ILE A 80 -11.49 -14.68 -0.28
CA ILE A 80 -10.34 -13.77 -0.34
C ILE A 80 -10.15 -13.18 1.05
N ASN A 81 -8.91 -13.23 1.54
CA ASN A 81 -8.52 -12.63 2.82
C ASN A 81 -7.18 -11.91 2.64
N THR A 82 -7.12 -10.65 3.03
CA THR A 82 -5.92 -9.82 2.89
C THR A 82 -5.40 -9.40 4.25
N LEU A 83 -4.12 -9.66 4.49
CA LEU A 83 -3.36 -9.25 5.65
C LEU A 83 -2.46 -8.08 5.29
N GLY A 84 -2.64 -6.94 5.93
CA GLY A 84 -1.69 -5.83 5.90
C GLY A 84 -0.56 -6.09 6.90
N VAL A 85 0.66 -6.05 6.42
CA VAL A 85 1.87 -6.29 7.21
C VAL A 85 2.76 -5.05 7.17
N ARG A 86 3.12 -4.51 8.32
CA ARG A 86 4.09 -3.42 8.46
C ARG A 86 5.45 -4.00 8.77
N VAL A 87 6.38 -3.87 7.84
CA VAL A 87 7.76 -4.33 7.99
C VAL A 87 8.65 -3.14 8.30
N ARG A 88 9.17 -3.08 9.53
CA ARG A 88 10.03 -1.99 10.01
C ARG A 88 11.48 -2.16 9.61
N ASP A 89 11.92 -3.38 9.42
CA ASP A 89 13.24 -3.67 8.87
C ASP A 89 13.13 -3.86 7.34
N LEU A 90 13.43 -2.80 6.60
CA LEU A 90 13.32 -2.79 5.14
C LEU A 90 14.22 -3.82 4.46
N THR A 91 15.29 -4.27 5.12
CA THR A 91 16.21 -5.28 4.55
C THR A 91 15.55 -6.66 4.48
N ARG A 92 14.54 -6.92 5.29
CA ARG A 92 13.83 -8.19 5.40
C ARG A 92 12.57 -8.30 4.54
N VAL A 93 12.23 -7.23 3.81
CA VAL A 93 11.03 -7.21 2.94
C VAL A 93 11.03 -8.37 1.94
N GLY A 94 12.17 -8.66 1.33
CA GLY A 94 12.31 -9.78 0.38
C GLY A 94 12.04 -11.15 1.03
N GLU A 95 12.59 -11.40 2.22
CA GLU A 95 12.37 -12.65 2.97
C GLU A 95 10.90 -12.83 3.36
N VAL A 96 10.24 -11.76 3.81
CA VAL A 96 8.82 -11.77 4.18
C VAL A 96 7.95 -12.15 2.99
N LEU A 97 8.24 -11.59 1.81
CA LEU A 97 7.50 -11.91 0.59
C LEU A 97 7.71 -13.36 0.16
N ASP A 98 8.95 -13.83 0.09
CA ASP A 98 9.28 -15.19 -0.33
C ASP A 98 8.61 -16.24 0.57
N GLN A 99 8.72 -16.06 1.88
CA GLN A 99 8.05 -16.93 2.84
C GLN A 99 6.53 -16.90 2.72
N SER A 100 5.96 -15.72 2.47
CA SER A 100 4.51 -15.55 2.31
C SER A 100 3.97 -16.36 1.13
N VAL A 101 4.66 -16.33 0.00
CA VAL A 101 4.30 -17.11 -1.20
C VAL A 101 4.37 -18.60 -0.91
N THR A 102 5.42 -19.06 -0.22
CA THR A 102 5.59 -20.46 0.18
C THR A 102 4.43 -20.97 1.04
N LEU A 103 3.85 -20.12 1.89
CA LEU A 103 2.73 -20.42 2.78
C LEU A 103 1.35 -20.27 2.13
N GLY A 104 1.31 -19.88 0.87
CA GLY A 104 0.08 -19.89 0.08
C GLY A 104 -0.57 -18.51 -0.13
N VAL A 105 0.15 -17.41 0.13
CA VAL A 105 -0.18 -16.11 -0.43
C VAL A 105 -0.04 -16.24 -1.95
N ASN A 106 -1.12 -16.00 -2.67
CA ASN A 106 -1.18 -16.20 -4.11
C ASN A 106 -1.75 -15.00 -4.86
N GLN A 107 -2.05 -13.95 -4.13
CA GLN A 107 -2.43 -12.67 -4.67
C GLN A 107 -1.87 -11.58 -3.76
N GLY A 108 -1.40 -10.50 -4.31
CA GLY A 108 -0.81 -9.42 -3.56
C GLY A 108 0.26 -8.73 -4.37
N GLY A 109 0.93 -7.76 -3.81
CA GLY A 109 2.08 -7.19 -4.46
C GLY A 109 2.28 -5.70 -4.33
N ASP A 110 1.33 -4.97 -3.78
CA ASP A 110 1.59 -3.56 -3.55
C ASP A 110 2.44 -3.39 -2.28
N ILE A 111 3.69 -2.98 -2.49
CA ILE A 111 4.58 -2.57 -1.41
C ILE A 111 4.60 -1.06 -1.41
N THR A 112 4.19 -0.47 -0.30
CA THR A 112 4.26 0.98 -0.09
C THR A 112 5.30 1.30 0.96
N PHE A 113 6.31 2.07 0.58
CA PHE A 113 7.32 2.55 1.52
C PHE A 113 6.83 3.82 2.21
N LEU A 114 6.89 3.84 3.53
CA LEU A 114 6.32 4.88 4.37
C LEU A 114 7.33 5.34 5.43
N LYS A 115 7.04 6.49 6.02
CA LYS A 115 7.68 6.97 7.25
C LYS A 115 6.72 6.71 8.41
N ASP A 116 7.14 5.89 9.41
CA ASP A 116 6.31 5.50 10.54
C ASP A 116 5.84 6.74 11.34
N ASP A 117 6.79 7.59 11.74
CA ASP A 117 6.46 8.89 12.31
C ASP A 117 6.84 10.01 11.35
N SER A 118 5.85 10.57 10.68
CA SER A 118 6.02 11.71 9.79
C SER A 118 5.94 13.06 10.50
N ALA A 119 5.52 13.13 11.76
CA ALA A 119 5.29 14.40 12.46
C ALA A 119 6.55 15.25 12.57
N PRO A 120 7.74 14.73 12.96
CA PRO A 120 8.97 15.53 13.02
C PRO A 120 9.38 16.06 11.64
N VAL A 121 9.21 15.24 10.60
CA VAL A 121 9.55 15.61 9.22
C VAL A 121 8.62 16.73 8.72
N MET A 122 7.33 16.63 9.03
CA MET A 122 6.35 17.66 8.67
C MET A 122 6.61 18.97 9.40
N GLU A 123 7.01 18.92 10.68
CA GLU A 123 7.37 20.10 11.46
C GLU A 123 8.61 20.81 10.88
N GLU A 124 9.62 20.06 10.51
CA GLU A 124 10.82 20.60 9.88
C GLU A 124 10.50 21.19 8.50
N ALA A 125 9.63 20.53 7.72
CA ALA A 125 9.18 21.05 6.44
C ALA A 125 8.41 22.37 6.59
N ARG A 126 7.57 22.47 7.63
CA ARG A 126 6.82 23.69 7.96
C ARG A 126 7.76 24.86 8.28
N LYS A 127 8.78 24.61 9.14
CA LYS A 127 9.79 25.62 9.47
C LYS A 127 10.49 26.15 8.21
N LYS A 128 10.96 25.23 7.36
CA LYS A 128 11.61 25.59 6.10
C LYS A 128 10.68 26.32 5.14
N ALA A 129 9.40 25.98 5.10
CA ALA A 129 8.41 26.67 4.28
C ALA A 129 8.23 28.13 4.71
N VAL A 130 8.13 28.37 6.02
CA VAL A 130 8.04 29.74 6.57
C VAL A 130 9.31 30.54 6.28
N GLU A 131 10.48 29.97 6.52
CA GLU A 131 11.77 30.61 6.21
C GLU A 131 11.87 31.00 4.74
N ASN A 132 11.48 30.08 3.83
CA ASN A 132 11.46 30.34 2.39
C ASN A 132 10.45 31.43 2.02
N ALA A 133 9.27 31.45 2.62
CA ALA A 133 8.26 32.49 2.37
C ALA A 133 8.78 33.88 2.78
N VAL A 134 9.39 33.98 3.96
CA VAL A 134 10.01 35.21 4.44
C VAL A 134 11.17 35.65 3.54
N ALA A 135 12.03 34.72 3.13
CA ALA A 135 13.15 35.02 2.24
C ALA A 135 12.66 35.55 0.88
N LYS A 136 11.64 34.93 0.29
CA LYS A 136 11.01 35.40 -0.96
C LYS A 136 10.40 36.80 -0.80
N ALA A 137 9.68 37.01 0.31
CA ALA A 137 9.09 38.31 0.58
C ALA A 137 10.17 39.41 0.69
N LYS A 138 11.28 39.14 1.39
CA LYS A 138 12.43 40.07 1.48
C LYS A 138 13.00 40.40 0.10
N THR A 139 13.22 39.42 -0.75
CA THR A 139 13.74 39.60 -2.10
C THR A 139 12.81 40.50 -2.94
N ILE A 140 11.51 40.20 -2.91
CA ILE A 140 10.51 40.96 -3.68
C ILE A 140 10.45 42.42 -3.21
N THR A 141 10.35 42.63 -1.90
CA THR A 141 10.22 44.00 -1.33
C THR A 141 11.47 44.84 -1.52
N SER A 142 12.67 44.24 -1.33
CA SER A 142 13.94 44.94 -1.57
C SER A 142 14.11 45.32 -3.04
N THR A 143 13.73 44.46 -3.98
CA THR A 143 13.78 44.76 -5.41
C THR A 143 12.79 45.89 -5.79
N ALA A 144 11.64 45.93 -5.14
CA ALA A 144 10.64 46.97 -5.33
C ALA A 144 10.96 48.27 -4.57
N GLY A 145 12.05 48.35 -3.80
CA GLY A 145 12.43 49.52 -3.02
C GLY A 145 11.55 49.79 -1.80
N VAL A 146 10.84 48.78 -1.29
CA VAL A 146 9.95 48.87 -0.12
C VAL A 146 10.40 47.92 0.98
N GLY A 147 9.93 48.12 2.23
CA GLY A 147 10.21 47.23 3.36
C GLY A 147 9.08 46.22 3.60
N ILE A 148 9.40 45.15 4.31
CA ILE A 148 8.39 44.23 4.81
C ILE A 148 7.71 44.84 6.04
N GLY A 149 6.38 44.90 6.05
CA GLY A 149 5.58 45.26 7.19
C GLY A 149 5.19 44.07 8.09
N ARG A 150 4.14 44.28 8.90
CA ARG A 150 3.55 43.22 9.71
C ARG A 150 2.88 42.16 8.83
N ILE A 151 2.91 40.92 9.27
CA ILE A 151 2.13 39.84 8.64
C ILE A 151 0.64 40.13 8.86
N LEU A 152 -0.12 40.18 7.78
CA LEU A 152 -1.57 40.40 7.81
C LEU A 152 -2.35 39.10 7.74
N GLU A 153 -1.82 38.14 7.00
CA GLU A 153 -2.44 36.81 6.80
C GLU A 153 -1.35 35.76 6.63
N MET A 154 -1.60 34.57 7.16
CA MET A 154 -0.76 33.40 6.95
C MET A 154 -1.68 32.20 6.70
N SER A 155 -1.46 31.50 5.61
CA SER A 155 -2.18 30.26 5.27
C SER A 155 -1.19 29.14 4.98
N GLU A 156 -1.54 27.93 5.41
CA GLU A 156 -0.77 26.70 5.12
C GLU A 156 -1.57 25.82 4.15
N GLN A 157 -0.94 25.45 3.06
CA GLN A 157 -1.47 24.43 2.15
C GLN A 157 -0.57 23.22 2.20
N SER A 158 -1.10 22.10 2.72
CA SER A 158 -0.40 20.82 2.71
C SER A 158 -0.59 20.12 1.38
N PHE A 159 0.46 20.03 0.60
CA PHE A 159 0.50 19.16 -0.57
C PHE A 159 1.23 17.88 -0.21
N ARG A 160 0.53 16.74 -0.27
CA ARG A 160 1.16 15.42 -0.21
C ARG A 160 1.39 14.96 -1.65
N PRO A 161 2.62 15.06 -2.18
CA PRO A 161 2.90 14.46 -3.47
C PRO A 161 2.71 12.96 -3.34
N GLY A 162 1.86 12.38 -4.20
CA GLY A 162 1.83 10.94 -4.38
C GLY A 162 3.19 10.43 -4.87
N PRO A 163 3.48 9.13 -4.75
CA PRO A 163 4.68 8.55 -5.32
C PRO A 163 4.76 8.89 -6.81
N ILE A 164 5.80 9.60 -7.21
CA ILE A 164 6.07 9.84 -8.62
C ILE A 164 6.67 8.54 -9.15
N PRO A 165 6.06 7.86 -10.13
CA PRO A 165 6.71 6.73 -10.80
C PRO A 165 8.03 7.26 -11.38
N MET A 166 9.17 6.72 -10.96
CA MET A 166 10.42 6.95 -11.68
C MET A 166 10.25 6.30 -13.06
N MET A 167 9.94 7.09 -14.08
CA MET A 167 10.12 6.67 -15.45
C MET A 167 11.60 6.42 -15.64
N GLN A 168 11.96 5.16 -15.91
CA GLN A 168 13.28 4.75 -16.32
C GLN A 168 13.72 5.60 -17.52
N ALA A 169 14.61 6.55 -17.27
CA ALA A 169 15.32 7.29 -18.30
C ALA A 169 16.52 6.46 -18.80
N GLU A 170 16.28 5.23 -19.24
CA GLU A 170 17.29 4.36 -19.86
C GLU A 170 16.74 3.69 -21.11
N MET A 171 16.44 4.48 -22.13
CA MET A 171 16.30 3.96 -23.50
C MET A 171 16.59 5.04 -24.54
N SER A 172 17.79 5.62 -24.53
CA SER A 172 18.24 6.37 -25.68
C SER A 172 19.75 6.50 -25.80
N MET A 173 20.50 5.40 -25.65
CA MET A 173 21.87 5.32 -26.17
C MET A 173 22.14 3.91 -26.70
N ALA A 174 21.50 3.60 -27.83
CA ALA A 174 21.92 2.53 -28.72
C ALA A 174 21.60 2.95 -30.16
N LYS A 175 22.47 3.73 -30.74
CA LYS A 175 22.69 3.79 -32.19
C LYS A 175 24.14 4.14 -32.45
#